data_c48b369d58da913082721fab8fc4d83d
#
_entry.id   c48b369d58da913082721fab8fc4d83d
#
_cell.length_a   1.000
_cell.length_b   1.000
_cell.length_c   1.000
_cell.angle_alpha   90.00
_cell.angle_beta   90.00
_cell.angle_gamma   90.00
#
_symmetry.space_group_name_H-M   'P 1'
#
loop_
_entity.id
_entity.type
_entity.pdbx_description
1 polymer ?
#
loop_
_entity_poly.entity_id
_entity_poly.type
_entity_poly.pdbx_seq_one_letter_code
_entity_poly.pdbx_strand_id
1 'polypeptide(L)'
;MIKSLEIIKEKTHEECSKLLLKLISNHINEFEKFSIGLSGGTTPELFYKLFAKKYHEYSNITFWTVDERHVDTTEIISNQKMINSIFNDTKLNMIKYDYNEDPRLSAENYTTKVLEKINKFNIAVLGVGDDGHVASLFPNTRALESDKKGFVENEVNILTKWRITSTYQLLADVESLYLFVTGENKKEVIQKIGNEDDLPVNKLIGLRKKTTLLTDQ
;
A
#
# COMPACT_ATOMS: atom_id res chain seq x y z
N MET A 1 -21.34 -10.75 -3.25
CA MET A 1 -20.53 -9.52 -3.25
C MET A 1 -20.36 -9.02 -1.82
N ILE A 2 -19.16 -8.79 -1.37
CA ILE A 2 -18.86 -8.33 -0.02
C ILE A 2 -19.39 -6.90 0.14
N LYS A 3 -20.25 -6.65 1.13
CA LYS A 3 -20.93 -5.34 1.34
C LYS A 3 -19.99 -4.17 1.62
N SER A 4 -18.73 -4.44 1.99
CA SER A 4 -17.72 -3.43 2.31
C SER A 4 -16.90 -2.96 1.10
N LEU A 5 -17.16 -3.47 -0.11
CA LEU A 5 -16.43 -3.12 -1.33
C LEU A 5 -17.24 -2.15 -2.19
N GLU A 6 -16.67 -0.98 -2.45
CA GLU A 6 -17.13 -0.02 -3.46
C GLU A 6 -16.21 -0.13 -4.69
N ILE A 7 -16.79 -0.28 -5.88
CA ILE A 7 -16.02 -0.34 -7.13
C ILE A 7 -16.28 0.93 -7.93
N ILE A 8 -15.22 1.63 -8.29
CA ILE A 8 -15.26 2.81 -9.16
C ILE A 8 -14.45 2.50 -10.40
N LYS A 9 -15.09 2.62 -11.55
CA LYS A 9 -14.49 2.35 -12.86
C LYS A 9 -14.33 3.65 -13.65
N GLU A 10 -13.12 3.83 -14.18
CA GLU A 10 -12.79 4.89 -15.13
C GLU A 10 -12.36 4.26 -16.48
N LYS A 11 -12.21 5.08 -17.51
CA LYS A 11 -11.88 4.57 -18.86
C LYS A 11 -10.41 4.21 -19.03
N THR A 12 -9.53 4.87 -18.28
CA THR A 12 -8.08 4.74 -18.44
C THR A 12 -7.36 4.78 -17.10
N HIS A 13 -6.14 4.22 -17.07
CA HIS A 13 -5.23 4.34 -15.95
C HIS A 13 -4.97 5.80 -15.52
N GLU A 14 -4.89 6.71 -16.50
CA GLU A 14 -4.68 8.14 -16.21
C GLU A 14 -5.88 8.75 -15.49
N GLU A 15 -7.10 8.45 -15.93
CA GLU A 15 -8.34 8.91 -15.28
C GLU A 15 -8.47 8.32 -13.87
N CYS A 16 -8.15 7.02 -13.69
CA CYS A 16 -8.06 6.40 -12.37
C CYS A 16 -7.06 7.12 -11.46
N SER A 17 -5.87 7.46 -11.96
CA SER A 17 -4.83 8.16 -11.19
C SER A 17 -5.27 9.56 -10.76
N LYS A 18 -5.93 10.31 -11.65
CA LYS A 18 -6.50 11.65 -11.37
C LYS A 18 -7.65 11.56 -10.36
N LEU A 19 -8.52 10.55 -10.49
CA LEU A 19 -9.61 10.33 -9.56
C LEU A 19 -9.08 9.96 -8.17
N LEU A 20 -8.09 9.06 -8.09
CA LEU A 20 -7.46 8.71 -6.81
C LEU A 20 -6.88 9.94 -6.12
N LEU A 21 -6.17 10.81 -6.87
CA LEU A 21 -5.68 12.08 -6.33
C LEU A 21 -6.82 12.95 -5.80
N LYS A 22 -7.93 13.06 -6.54
CA LYS A 22 -9.11 13.83 -6.10
C LYS A 22 -9.72 13.27 -4.83
N LEU A 23 -9.91 11.95 -4.75
CA LEU A 23 -10.48 11.28 -3.58
C LEU A 23 -9.60 11.49 -2.34
N ILE A 24 -8.29 11.29 -2.47
CA ILE A 24 -7.34 11.51 -1.37
C ILE A 24 -7.28 12.98 -0.96
N SER A 25 -7.32 13.91 -1.93
CA SER A 25 -7.32 15.34 -1.66
C SER A 25 -8.48 15.80 -0.77
N ASN A 26 -9.63 15.14 -0.85
CA ASN A 26 -10.79 15.47 -0.02
C ASN A 26 -10.59 15.14 1.46
N HIS A 27 -9.57 14.35 1.81
CA HIS A 27 -9.22 14.01 3.20
C HIS A 27 -8.08 14.85 3.76
N ILE A 28 -7.31 15.54 2.91
CA ILE A 28 -6.12 16.29 3.35
C ILE A 28 -6.53 17.66 3.87
N ASN A 29 -6.19 17.92 5.15
CA ASN A 29 -6.24 19.23 5.76
C ASN A 29 -4.81 19.70 6.00
N GLU A 30 -4.44 20.87 5.51
CA GLU A 30 -3.09 21.43 5.62
C GLU A 30 -2.63 21.71 7.06
N PHE A 31 -3.57 21.83 7.99
CA PHE A 31 -3.30 22.08 9.42
C PHE A 31 -3.21 20.81 10.26
N GLU A 32 -3.47 19.65 9.72
CA GLU A 32 -3.48 18.39 10.44
C GLU A 32 -2.43 17.42 9.90
N LYS A 33 -1.84 16.62 10.80
CA LYS A 33 -0.95 15.51 10.39
C LYS A 33 -1.74 14.49 9.62
N PHE A 34 -1.20 14.08 8.49
CA PHE A 34 -1.84 13.13 7.57
C PHE A 34 -0.87 12.02 7.17
N SER A 35 -1.33 10.79 7.18
CA SER A 35 -0.51 9.63 6.86
C SER A 35 -1.01 8.87 5.62
N ILE A 36 -0.08 8.44 4.74
CA ILE A 36 -0.41 7.67 3.55
C ILE A 36 0.53 6.47 3.43
N GLY A 37 -0.05 5.27 3.40
CA GLY A 37 0.65 4.05 3.05
C GLY A 37 0.77 3.89 1.54
N LEU A 38 1.98 3.67 1.05
CA LEU A 38 2.31 3.57 -0.38
C LEU A 38 2.80 2.18 -0.75
N SER A 39 2.29 1.63 -1.84
CA SER A 39 2.80 0.39 -2.46
C SER A 39 3.94 0.67 -3.41
N GLY A 40 4.75 -0.33 -3.66
CA GLY A 40 5.68 -0.36 -4.78
C GLY A 40 5.01 -0.69 -6.12
N GLY A 41 5.84 -0.84 -7.16
CA GLY A 41 5.40 -1.21 -8.52
C GLY A 41 5.08 -0.02 -9.40
N THR A 42 4.84 -0.29 -10.68
CA THR A 42 4.66 0.74 -11.71
C THR A 42 3.24 1.33 -11.74
N THR A 43 2.24 0.57 -11.33
CA THR A 43 0.83 1.02 -11.35
C THR A 43 0.61 2.34 -10.61
N PRO A 44 1.11 2.56 -9.38
CA PRO A 44 0.83 3.80 -8.66
C PRO A 44 1.73 4.99 -9.07
N GLU A 45 2.74 4.81 -9.91
CA GLU A 45 3.74 5.86 -10.21
C GLU A 45 3.11 7.16 -10.76
N LEU A 46 2.13 7.05 -11.66
CA LEU A 46 1.49 8.24 -12.22
C LEU A 46 0.74 9.02 -11.12
N PHE A 47 0.01 8.31 -10.28
CA PHE A 47 -0.64 8.93 -9.12
C PHE A 47 0.39 9.60 -8.21
N TYR A 48 1.51 8.94 -7.90
CA TYR A 48 2.57 9.52 -7.05
C TYR A 48 3.16 10.80 -7.65
N LYS A 49 3.44 10.81 -8.96
CA LYS A 49 3.93 12.01 -9.67
C LYS A 49 2.92 13.17 -9.61
N LEU A 50 1.64 12.87 -9.80
CA LEU A 50 0.57 13.87 -9.69
C LEU A 50 0.44 14.40 -8.25
N PHE A 51 0.57 13.51 -7.25
CA PHE A 51 0.53 13.85 -5.84
C PHE A 51 1.73 14.72 -5.44
N ALA A 52 2.94 14.33 -5.82
CA ALA A 52 4.16 15.09 -5.58
C ALA A 52 4.04 16.51 -6.15
N LYS A 53 3.60 16.64 -7.41
CA LYS A 53 3.40 17.96 -8.05
C LYS A 53 2.41 18.85 -7.28
N LYS A 54 1.34 18.27 -6.73
CA LYS A 54 0.29 19.03 -6.02
C LYS A 54 0.68 19.41 -4.60
N TYR A 55 1.36 18.52 -3.89
CA TYR A 55 1.60 18.63 -2.45
C TYR A 55 3.07 18.80 -2.07
N HIS A 56 3.95 19.21 -2.99
CA HIS A 56 5.41 19.30 -2.76
C HIS A 56 5.80 20.20 -1.58
N GLU A 57 5.00 21.21 -1.24
CA GLU A 57 5.25 22.14 -0.14
C GLU A 57 4.69 21.67 1.22
N TYR A 58 3.93 20.58 1.26
CA TYR A 58 3.25 20.11 2.47
C TYR A 58 4.20 19.31 3.36
N SER A 59 4.48 19.81 4.57
CA SER A 59 5.33 19.14 5.56
C SER A 59 4.54 18.34 6.61
N ASN A 60 3.21 18.39 6.59
CA ASN A 60 2.32 17.69 7.50
C ASN A 60 1.91 16.29 7.00
N ILE A 61 2.29 15.91 5.77
CA ILE A 61 2.00 14.60 5.20
C ILE A 61 3.19 13.67 5.42
N THR A 62 2.90 12.50 5.97
CA THR A 62 3.90 11.46 6.25
C THR A 62 3.59 10.19 5.49
N PHE A 63 4.55 9.71 4.69
CA PHE A 63 4.47 8.44 3.98
C PHE A 63 5.09 7.30 4.78
N TRP A 64 4.54 6.11 4.55
CA TRP A 64 5.10 4.82 4.96
C TRP A 64 4.88 3.80 3.85
N THR A 65 5.77 2.83 3.68
CA THR A 65 5.60 1.75 2.70
C THR A 65 4.73 0.66 3.29
N VAL A 66 3.75 0.17 2.53
CA VAL A 66 2.87 -0.92 2.99
C VAL A 66 3.58 -2.26 3.00
N ASP A 67 4.59 -2.41 2.15
CA ASP A 67 5.51 -3.54 2.13
C ASP A 67 6.84 -3.14 1.51
N GLU A 68 7.87 -3.93 1.76
CA GLU A 68 9.19 -3.74 1.16
C GLU A 68 9.79 -5.09 0.76
N ARG A 69 10.57 -5.09 -0.31
CA ARG A 69 11.49 -6.17 -0.63
C ARG A 69 12.62 -6.11 0.38
N HIS A 70 12.87 -7.23 1.06
CA HIS A 70 13.92 -7.28 2.07
C HIS A 70 15.31 -7.28 1.42
N VAL A 71 15.74 -6.10 1.02
CA VAL A 71 17.02 -5.77 0.38
C VAL A 71 17.51 -4.42 0.89
N ASP A 72 18.76 -4.09 0.64
CA ASP A 72 19.26 -2.74 0.87
C ASP A 72 18.41 -1.73 0.08
N THR A 73 18.11 -0.59 0.71
CA THR A 73 17.23 0.43 0.11
C THR A 73 17.85 1.14 -1.10
N THR A 74 19.10 0.87 -1.43
CA THR A 74 19.77 1.33 -2.66
C THR A 74 19.54 0.40 -3.85
N GLU A 75 19.04 -0.81 -3.62
CA GLU A 75 18.75 -1.78 -4.67
C GLU A 75 17.60 -1.35 -5.56
N ILE A 76 17.69 -1.68 -6.85
CA ILE A 76 16.72 -1.24 -7.87
C ILE A 76 15.30 -1.79 -7.61
N ILE A 77 15.20 -2.91 -6.93
CA ILE A 77 13.92 -3.56 -6.59
C ILE A 77 13.30 -3.05 -5.30
N SER A 78 13.97 -2.13 -4.56
CA SER A 78 13.41 -1.53 -3.34
C SER A 78 12.22 -0.62 -3.66
N ASN A 79 11.11 -0.86 -2.94
CA ASN A 79 9.93 0.02 -3.01
C ASN A 79 10.27 1.41 -2.50
N GLN A 80 10.99 1.50 -1.39
CA GLN A 80 11.41 2.78 -0.82
C GLN A 80 12.28 3.58 -1.79
N LYS A 81 13.21 2.93 -2.51
CA LYS A 81 14.01 3.61 -3.55
C LYS A 81 13.14 4.24 -4.62
N MET A 82 12.20 3.47 -5.16
CA MET A 82 11.27 3.95 -6.19
C MET A 82 10.44 5.13 -5.66
N ILE A 83 9.85 5.01 -4.48
CA ILE A 83 9.04 6.07 -3.88
C ILE A 83 9.89 7.31 -3.60
N ASN A 84 11.07 7.15 -3.00
CA ASN A 84 11.98 8.27 -2.75
C ASN A 84 12.36 9.00 -4.04
N SER A 85 12.58 8.30 -5.16
CA SER A 85 12.94 8.94 -6.43
C SER A 85 11.85 9.86 -6.98
N ILE A 86 10.59 9.64 -6.61
CA ILE A 86 9.45 10.47 -7.03
C ILE A 86 9.26 11.67 -6.08
N PHE A 87 9.55 11.50 -4.80
CA PHE A 87 9.24 12.49 -3.77
C PHE A 87 10.47 13.26 -3.21
N ASN A 88 11.68 13.05 -3.78
CA ASN A 88 12.92 13.65 -3.29
C ASN A 88 12.91 15.19 -3.26
N ASP A 89 12.21 15.82 -4.21
CA ASP A 89 12.14 17.28 -4.36
C ASP A 89 10.91 17.90 -3.65
N THR A 90 10.37 17.20 -2.66
CA THR A 90 9.20 17.64 -1.89
C THR A 90 9.53 17.83 -0.41
N LYS A 91 8.68 18.58 0.31
CA LYS A 91 8.74 18.69 1.78
C LYS A 91 7.99 17.57 2.51
N LEU A 92 7.46 16.59 1.78
CA LEU A 92 6.74 15.45 2.32
C LEU A 92 7.67 14.57 3.16
N ASN A 93 7.16 14.07 4.27
CA ASN A 93 7.94 13.22 5.17
C ASN A 93 7.84 11.76 4.76
N MET A 94 8.94 11.00 4.88
CA MET A 94 8.96 9.55 4.66
C MET A 94 9.48 8.83 5.90
N ILE A 95 8.74 7.85 6.41
CA ILE A 95 9.24 6.92 7.41
C ILE A 95 10.09 5.89 6.69
N LYS A 96 11.41 5.98 6.91
CA LYS A 96 12.36 5.12 6.21
C LYS A 96 12.41 3.72 6.83
N TYR A 97 12.26 2.73 5.97
CA TYR A 97 12.66 1.36 6.25
C TYR A 97 14.19 1.29 6.29
N ASP A 98 14.75 0.61 7.28
CA ASP A 98 16.17 0.32 7.35
C ASP A 98 16.37 -1.17 7.21
N TYR A 99 17.22 -1.54 6.25
CA TYR A 99 17.61 -2.93 6.03
C TYR A 99 18.49 -3.43 7.19
N ASN A 100 18.19 -4.61 7.67
CA ASN A 100 19.01 -5.41 8.57
C ASN A 100 19.13 -6.82 7.97
N GLU A 101 20.23 -7.54 8.14
CA GLU A 101 20.40 -8.88 7.60
C GLU A 101 19.31 -9.87 8.09
N ASP A 102 18.85 -9.69 9.34
CA ASP A 102 17.70 -10.42 9.87
C ASP A 102 16.38 -9.74 9.44
N PRO A 103 15.54 -10.41 8.62
CA PRO A 103 14.27 -9.86 8.15
C PRO A 103 13.29 -9.59 9.29
N ARG A 104 13.35 -10.38 10.37
CA ARG A 104 12.52 -10.19 11.55
C ARG A 104 12.88 -8.90 12.26
N LEU A 105 14.16 -8.62 12.47
CA LEU A 105 14.60 -7.36 13.07
C LEU A 105 14.25 -6.16 12.19
N SER A 106 14.35 -6.29 10.87
CA SER A 106 13.89 -5.26 9.95
C SER A 106 12.40 -4.95 10.11
N ALA A 107 11.56 -5.98 10.23
CA ALA A 107 10.12 -5.84 10.44
C ALA A 107 9.78 -5.19 11.77
N GLU A 108 10.42 -5.64 12.87
CA GLU A 108 10.24 -5.11 14.22
C GLU A 108 10.66 -3.63 14.31
N ASN A 109 11.82 -3.27 13.76
CA ASN A 109 12.32 -1.91 13.73
C ASN A 109 11.41 -0.98 12.92
N TYR A 110 10.95 -1.46 11.76
CA TYR A 110 10.04 -0.67 10.93
C TYR A 110 8.66 -0.49 11.59
N THR A 111 8.15 -1.53 12.25
CA THR A 111 6.94 -1.47 13.07
C THR A 111 7.05 -0.37 14.12
N THR A 112 8.12 -0.39 14.91
CA THR A 112 8.36 0.62 15.96
C THR A 112 8.36 2.03 15.39
N LYS A 113 9.14 2.27 14.32
CA LYS A 113 9.20 3.59 13.68
C LYS A 113 7.85 4.09 13.18
N VAL A 114 7.06 3.19 12.55
CA VAL A 114 5.75 3.55 11.99
C VAL A 114 4.75 3.84 13.11
N LEU A 115 4.67 2.97 14.12
CA LEU A 115 3.71 3.14 15.22
C LEU A 115 4.03 4.32 16.15
N GLU A 116 5.31 4.70 16.30
CA GLU A 116 5.70 5.88 17.06
C GLU A 116 5.38 7.20 16.34
N LYS A 117 5.47 7.21 15.00
CA LYS A 117 5.29 8.44 14.22
C LYS A 117 3.86 8.67 13.74
N ILE A 118 3.08 7.60 13.58
CA ILE A 118 1.72 7.63 13.05
C ILE A 118 0.73 7.28 14.15
N ASN A 119 -0.02 8.29 14.59
CA ASN A 119 -1.12 8.10 15.54
C ASN A 119 -2.41 7.63 14.84
N LYS A 120 -2.61 8.03 13.58
CA LYS A 120 -3.79 7.70 12.79
C LYS A 120 -3.38 7.32 11.37
N PHE A 121 -3.74 6.12 10.95
CA PHE A 121 -3.54 5.64 9.59
C PHE A 121 -4.69 6.14 8.70
N ASN A 122 -4.46 7.28 8.03
CA ASN A 122 -5.55 7.90 7.26
C ASN A 122 -5.82 7.16 5.96
N ILE A 123 -4.79 6.91 5.15
CA ILE A 123 -4.95 6.30 3.83
C ILE A 123 -3.91 5.21 3.60
N ALA A 124 -4.30 4.18 2.84
CA ALA A 124 -3.37 3.29 2.16
C ALA A 124 -3.80 3.06 0.72
N VAL A 125 -2.82 3.03 -0.19
CA VAL A 125 -3.01 2.70 -1.61
C VAL A 125 -2.30 1.37 -1.86
N LEU A 126 -3.06 0.36 -2.25
CA LEU A 126 -2.58 -1.01 -2.49
C LEU A 126 -2.81 -1.43 -3.94
N GLY A 127 -1.81 -2.06 -4.55
CA GLY A 127 -2.03 -2.90 -5.71
C GLY A 127 -2.57 -4.27 -5.32
N VAL A 128 -3.01 -5.04 -6.32
CA VAL A 128 -3.40 -6.46 -6.15
C VAL A 128 -2.63 -7.30 -7.16
N GLY A 129 -1.98 -8.36 -6.66
CA GLY A 129 -1.32 -9.35 -7.52
C GLY A 129 -2.31 -10.23 -8.26
N ASP A 130 -1.86 -10.93 -9.29
CA ASP A 130 -2.72 -11.82 -10.09
C ASP A 130 -3.23 -13.03 -9.28
N ASP A 131 -2.52 -13.38 -8.22
CA ASP A 131 -2.88 -14.38 -7.21
C ASP A 131 -3.70 -13.80 -6.04
N GLY A 132 -4.12 -12.55 -6.13
CA GLY A 132 -4.92 -11.85 -5.12
C GLY A 132 -4.13 -11.36 -3.91
N HIS A 133 -2.79 -11.40 -3.91
CA HIS A 133 -2.02 -10.81 -2.81
C HIS A 133 -2.18 -9.29 -2.76
N VAL A 134 -2.08 -8.73 -1.56
CA VAL A 134 -2.01 -7.28 -1.27
C VAL A 134 -0.80 -7.01 -0.40
N ALA A 135 -0.15 -5.87 -0.58
CA ALA A 135 1.18 -5.65 0.02
C ALA A 135 2.10 -6.84 -0.32
N SER A 136 2.67 -7.51 0.68
CA SER A 136 3.32 -8.82 0.49
C SER A 136 2.66 -9.93 1.31
N LEU A 137 1.33 -9.88 1.44
CA LEU A 137 0.49 -10.93 2.00
C LEU A 137 0.11 -11.91 0.88
N PHE A 138 1.00 -12.85 0.58
CA PHE A 138 0.82 -13.85 -0.48
C PHE A 138 -0.03 -15.04 -0.01
N PRO A 139 -0.78 -15.70 -0.92
CA PRO A 139 -1.50 -16.93 -0.58
C PRO A 139 -0.57 -17.98 0.06
N ASN A 140 -1.09 -18.71 1.05
CA ASN A 140 -0.41 -19.81 1.73
C ASN A 140 0.90 -19.42 2.45
N THR A 141 1.06 -18.17 2.85
CA THR A 141 2.23 -17.70 3.62
C THR A 141 1.90 -17.41 5.07
N ARG A 142 2.93 -17.47 5.95
CA ARG A 142 2.75 -17.27 7.40
C ARG A 142 2.26 -15.88 7.79
N ALA A 143 2.58 -14.86 7.00
CA ALA A 143 2.15 -13.49 7.29
C ALA A 143 0.61 -13.33 7.32
N LEU A 144 -0.14 -14.21 6.63
CA LEU A 144 -1.62 -14.21 6.65
C LEU A 144 -2.21 -14.57 8.02
N GLU A 145 -1.43 -15.25 8.89
CA GLU A 145 -1.88 -15.72 10.20
C GLU A 145 -1.45 -14.79 11.34
N SER A 146 -0.68 -13.73 11.03
CA SER A 146 -0.18 -12.82 12.06
C SER A 146 -1.33 -12.05 12.72
N ASP A 147 -1.36 -12.08 14.05
CA ASP A 147 -2.24 -11.29 14.91
C ASP A 147 -1.64 -9.95 15.36
N LYS A 148 -0.36 -9.70 15.04
CA LYS A 148 0.35 -8.47 15.37
C LYS A 148 -0.21 -7.29 14.57
N LYS A 149 -0.26 -6.10 15.16
CA LYS A 149 -0.46 -4.84 14.44
C LYS A 149 0.91 -4.25 14.11
N GLY A 150 1.26 -4.19 12.83
CA GLY A 150 2.55 -3.66 12.37
C GLY A 150 3.04 -4.36 11.12
N PHE A 151 4.32 -4.64 11.08
CA PHE A 151 4.99 -5.33 9.99
C PHE A 151 5.56 -6.66 10.45
N VAL A 152 5.58 -7.62 9.54
CA VAL A 152 6.20 -8.94 9.74
C VAL A 152 7.03 -9.32 8.53
N GLU A 153 8.01 -10.18 8.76
CA GLU A 153 8.72 -10.85 7.68
C GLU A 153 7.83 -11.91 7.02
N ASN A 154 7.97 -12.07 5.72
CA ASN A 154 7.26 -13.09 4.95
C ASN A 154 8.17 -13.73 3.91
N GLU A 155 8.29 -15.05 3.94
CA GLU A 155 9.06 -15.83 2.97
C GLU A 155 8.21 -16.12 1.75
N VAL A 156 8.63 -15.65 0.57
CA VAL A 156 7.80 -15.73 -0.66
C VAL A 156 8.52 -16.28 -1.89
N ASN A 157 9.86 -16.30 -1.92
CA ASN A 157 10.70 -16.80 -3.02
C ASN A 157 10.36 -16.20 -4.41
N ILE A 158 9.86 -14.95 -4.45
CA ILE A 158 9.53 -14.21 -5.67
C ILE A 158 10.30 -12.89 -5.66
N LEU A 159 11.21 -12.68 -6.62
CA LEU A 159 12.17 -11.59 -6.71
C LEU A 159 13.22 -11.60 -5.58
N THR A 160 12.78 -11.72 -4.34
CA THR A 160 13.60 -11.90 -3.13
C THR A 160 13.01 -12.99 -2.28
N LYS A 161 13.87 -13.63 -1.45
CA LYS A 161 13.40 -14.64 -0.50
C LYS A 161 12.45 -14.06 0.55
N TRP A 162 12.78 -12.86 1.04
CA TRP A 162 12.05 -12.24 2.13
C TRP A 162 11.38 -10.93 1.71
N ARG A 163 10.23 -10.68 2.32
CA ARG A 163 9.48 -9.43 2.29
C ARG A 163 9.27 -8.92 3.70
N ILE A 164 9.15 -7.62 3.84
CA ILE A 164 8.61 -6.99 5.04
C ILE A 164 7.24 -6.45 4.66
N THR A 165 6.18 -6.91 5.33
CA THR A 165 4.81 -6.60 4.94
C THR A 165 3.98 -6.12 6.11
N SER A 166 3.11 -5.13 5.86
CA SER A 166 2.05 -4.78 6.80
C SER A 166 1.13 -5.98 7.03
N THR A 167 0.67 -6.15 8.26
CA THR A 167 -0.27 -7.18 8.65
C THR A 167 -1.71 -6.79 8.32
N TYR A 168 -2.64 -7.75 8.34
CA TYR A 168 -4.06 -7.46 8.21
C TYR A 168 -4.56 -6.51 9.30
N GLN A 169 -4.07 -6.64 10.54
CA GLN A 169 -4.45 -5.77 11.66
C GLN A 169 -4.08 -4.32 11.40
N LEU A 170 -2.88 -4.05 10.84
CA LEU A 170 -2.48 -2.70 10.47
C LEU A 170 -3.33 -2.17 9.31
N LEU A 171 -3.50 -2.95 8.24
CA LEU A 171 -4.26 -2.54 7.06
C LEU A 171 -5.76 -2.38 7.36
N ALA A 172 -6.32 -3.19 8.27
CA ALA A 172 -7.71 -3.05 8.71
C ALA A 172 -7.96 -1.76 9.50
N ASP A 173 -6.95 -1.25 10.21
CA ASP A 173 -7.03 0.00 10.99
C ASP A 173 -6.89 1.28 10.14
N VAL A 174 -6.49 1.16 8.88
CA VAL A 174 -6.44 2.31 7.95
C VAL A 174 -7.84 2.85 7.70
N GLU A 175 -8.05 4.17 7.85
CA GLU A 175 -9.37 4.80 7.71
C GLU A 175 -9.95 4.61 6.30
N SER A 176 -9.19 4.96 5.28
CA SER A 176 -9.59 4.82 3.87
C SER A 176 -8.57 3.99 3.09
N LEU A 177 -8.98 2.83 2.60
CA LEU A 177 -8.12 1.93 1.82
C LEU A 177 -8.59 1.89 0.37
N TYR A 178 -7.65 2.18 -0.52
CA TYR A 178 -7.84 2.14 -1.96
C TYR A 178 -7.07 0.98 -2.57
N LEU A 179 -7.78 0.07 -3.22
CA LEU A 179 -7.20 -0.90 -4.15
C LEU A 179 -7.09 -0.24 -5.50
N PHE A 180 -5.88 0.01 -5.97
CA PHE A 180 -5.60 0.66 -7.25
C PHE A 180 -5.11 -0.38 -8.25
N VAL A 181 -6.03 -0.88 -9.08
CA VAL A 181 -5.81 -2.04 -9.94
C VAL A 181 -6.23 -1.71 -11.36
N THR A 182 -5.26 -1.47 -12.23
CA THR A 182 -5.49 -1.06 -13.63
C THR A 182 -4.67 -1.91 -14.58
N GLY A 183 -5.10 -1.94 -15.84
CA GLY A 183 -4.48 -2.68 -16.94
C GLY A 183 -5.24 -3.94 -17.34
N GLU A 184 -5.19 -4.25 -18.63
CA GLU A 184 -5.87 -5.39 -19.25
C GLU A 184 -5.53 -6.73 -18.59
N ASN A 185 -4.25 -6.89 -18.19
CA ASN A 185 -3.76 -8.10 -17.51
C ASN A 185 -4.37 -8.31 -16.11
N LYS A 186 -5.09 -7.33 -15.56
CA LYS A 186 -5.72 -7.41 -14.24
C LYS A 186 -7.19 -7.82 -14.28
N LYS A 187 -7.78 -8.01 -15.47
CA LYS A 187 -9.20 -8.39 -15.61
C LYS A 187 -9.58 -9.62 -14.79
N GLU A 188 -8.77 -10.67 -14.83
CA GLU A 188 -9.08 -11.92 -14.14
C GLU A 188 -9.12 -11.74 -12.61
N VAL A 189 -8.11 -11.09 -12.04
CA VAL A 189 -8.09 -10.87 -10.59
C VAL A 189 -9.18 -9.90 -10.15
N ILE A 190 -9.48 -8.87 -10.94
CA ILE A 190 -10.56 -7.91 -10.64
C ILE A 190 -11.92 -8.62 -10.53
N GLN A 191 -12.20 -9.61 -11.39
CA GLN A 191 -13.44 -10.40 -11.33
C GLN A 191 -13.55 -11.24 -10.05
N LYS A 192 -12.43 -11.62 -9.45
CA LYS A 192 -12.35 -12.41 -8.21
C LYS A 192 -12.44 -11.54 -6.95
N ILE A 193 -12.07 -10.26 -7.05
CA ILE A 193 -12.15 -9.33 -5.92
C ILE A 193 -13.62 -9.17 -5.48
N GLY A 194 -13.87 -9.49 -4.22
CA GLY A 194 -15.21 -9.44 -3.62
C GLY A 194 -16.11 -10.65 -3.91
N ASN A 195 -15.65 -11.64 -4.66
CA ASN A 195 -16.45 -12.82 -5.05
C ASN A 195 -15.87 -14.15 -4.56
N GLU A 196 -14.55 -14.28 -4.44
CA GLU A 196 -13.87 -15.51 -3.97
C GLU A 196 -13.30 -15.29 -2.57
N ASP A 197 -13.61 -16.21 -1.64
CA ASP A 197 -13.28 -16.03 -0.21
C ASP A 197 -11.80 -16.26 0.13
N ASP A 198 -11.10 -17.09 -0.65
CA ASP A 198 -9.73 -17.54 -0.30
C ASP A 198 -8.61 -16.57 -0.70
N LEU A 199 -8.92 -15.49 -1.40
CA LEU A 199 -7.90 -14.51 -1.79
C LEU A 199 -7.51 -13.60 -0.62
N PRO A 200 -6.19 -13.31 -0.43
CA PRO A 200 -5.73 -12.38 0.59
C PRO A 200 -6.42 -11.01 0.55
N VAL A 201 -6.67 -10.47 -0.64
CA VAL A 201 -7.41 -9.21 -0.83
C VAL A 201 -8.84 -9.32 -0.28
N ASN A 202 -9.54 -10.43 -0.50
CA ASN A 202 -10.92 -10.62 -0.03
C ASN A 202 -10.99 -10.76 1.50
N LYS A 203 -10.01 -11.44 2.11
CA LYS A 203 -9.87 -11.48 3.57
C LYS A 203 -9.68 -10.06 4.12
N LEU A 204 -8.80 -9.23 3.52
CA LEU A 204 -8.62 -7.84 3.93
C LEU A 204 -9.92 -7.04 3.81
N ILE A 205 -10.63 -7.13 2.68
CA ILE A 205 -11.92 -6.45 2.47
C ILE A 205 -12.92 -6.87 3.54
N GLY A 206 -13.00 -8.17 3.88
CA GLY A 206 -13.92 -8.70 4.90
C GLY A 206 -13.65 -8.17 6.32
N LEU A 207 -12.41 -7.80 6.64
CA LEU A 207 -12.03 -7.21 7.92
C LEU A 207 -12.34 -5.71 8.03
N ARG A 208 -12.82 -5.07 6.96
CA ARG A 208 -13.01 -3.62 6.89
C ARG A 208 -14.48 -3.24 6.70
N LYS A 209 -14.82 -2.04 7.17
CA LYS A 209 -16.15 -1.46 6.95
C LYS A 209 -16.35 -0.97 5.52
N LYS A 210 -15.27 -0.45 4.92
CA LYS A 210 -15.26 0.05 3.55
C LYS A 210 -13.88 -0.11 2.92
N THR A 211 -13.87 -0.55 1.67
CA THR A 211 -12.69 -0.58 0.79
C THR A 211 -13.14 -0.08 -0.58
N THR A 212 -12.34 0.74 -1.23
CA THR A 212 -12.65 1.26 -2.57
C THR A 212 -11.70 0.65 -3.58
N LEU A 213 -12.23 -0.03 -4.59
CA LEU A 213 -11.48 -0.51 -5.76
C LEU A 213 -11.60 0.51 -6.89
N LEU A 214 -10.46 1.06 -7.34
CA LEU A 214 -10.36 1.87 -8.54
C LEU A 214 -9.76 1.03 -9.66
N THR A 215 -10.44 1.00 -10.81
CA THR A 215 -10.01 0.20 -11.95
C THR A 215 -10.43 0.83 -13.28
N ASP A 216 -9.70 0.47 -14.34
CA ASP A 216 -10.04 0.78 -15.73
C ASP A 216 -10.62 -0.44 -16.48
N GLN A 217 -10.93 -1.56 -15.75
CA GLN A 217 -11.39 -2.83 -16.34
C GLN A 217 -12.84 -3.15 -16.01
#